data_67a9aca531c86d993a74ecd805c149af
#
_entry.id   67a9aca531c86d993a74ecd805c149af
#
_cell.length_a   1.000
_cell.length_b   1.000
_cell.length_c   1.000
_cell.angle_alpha   90.00
_cell.angle_beta   90.00
_cell.angle_gamma   90.00
#
_symmetry.space_group_name_H-M   'P 1'
#
loop_
_entity.id
_entity.type
_entity.pdbx_description
1 polymer ?
#
loop_
_entity_poly.entity_id
_entity_poly.type
_entity_poly.pdbx_seq_one_letter_code
_entity_poly.pdbx_strand_id
1 'polypeptide(L)'
;MLSQVADGKVRTKLLPFDQTSLPVGGMLFVNLTSRRMRCSIDGEAVELSPDEAKRLPTAFPARRIVNHRLELKTKDGWKADSSTTLILGAKRRFLFVLQEDSPRSPLRRALVTDFDPERNLAPLEPVPVKAEPPLPDPPAK
;
A
#
# COMPACT_ATOMS: atom_id res chain seq x y z
N MET A 1 -0.21 8.98 -9.61
CA MET A 1 -1.58 9.28 -10.07
C MET A 1 -2.47 8.10 -9.73
N LEU A 2 -3.60 8.35 -9.08
CA LEU A 2 -4.64 7.35 -8.81
C LEU A 2 -5.87 7.68 -9.64
N SER A 3 -6.47 6.66 -10.24
CA SER A 3 -7.73 6.79 -10.98
C SER A 3 -8.76 5.81 -10.42
N GLN A 4 -9.98 6.28 -10.25
CA GLN A 4 -11.12 5.47 -9.84
C GLN A 4 -12.24 5.63 -10.86
N VAL A 5 -12.92 4.54 -11.16
CA VAL A 5 -14.17 4.56 -11.94
C VAL A 5 -15.32 4.37 -10.97
N ALA A 6 -16.18 5.36 -10.86
CA ALA A 6 -17.41 5.31 -10.10
C ALA A 6 -18.53 5.93 -10.95
N ASP A 7 -19.69 5.29 -11.00
CA ASP A 7 -20.86 5.74 -11.80
C ASP A 7 -20.51 6.05 -13.27
N GLY A 8 -19.63 5.24 -13.89
CA GLY A 8 -19.16 5.43 -15.25
C GLY A 8 -18.26 6.64 -15.47
N LYS A 9 -17.86 7.35 -14.41
CA LYS A 9 -16.94 8.50 -14.47
C LYS A 9 -15.58 8.12 -13.92
N VAL A 10 -14.53 8.53 -14.63
CA VAL A 10 -13.14 8.39 -14.17
C VAL A 10 -12.79 9.60 -13.32
N ARG A 11 -12.45 9.38 -12.07
CA ARG A 11 -11.86 10.39 -11.19
C ARG A 11 -10.37 10.14 -11.07
N THR A 12 -9.57 11.16 -11.31
CA THR A 12 -8.11 11.08 -11.22
C THR A 12 -7.62 11.98 -10.10
N LYS A 13 -6.78 11.45 -9.22
CA LYS A 13 -6.15 12.20 -8.14
C LYS A 13 -4.63 12.15 -8.28
N LEU A 14 -4.00 13.30 -8.28
CA LEU A 14 -2.56 13.43 -8.15
C LEU A 14 -2.19 13.36 -6.68
N LEU A 15 -1.24 12.50 -6.34
CA LEU A 15 -0.76 12.34 -4.97
C LEU A 15 0.70 12.77 -4.89
N PRO A 16 1.08 13.48 -3.82
CA PRO A 16 2.48 13.78 -3.54
C PRO A 16 3.16 12.51 -3.03
N PHE A 17 3.78 11.76 -3.93
CA PHE A 17 4.47 10.51 -3.62
C PHE A 17 5.98 10.62 -3.88
N ASP A 18 6.53 11.83 -3.70
CA ASP A 18 7.97 12.10 -3.76
C ASP A 18 8.62 11.90 -2.38
N GLN A 19 9.96 11.86 -2.36
CA GLN A 19 10.71 11.62 -1.12
C GLN A 19 10.56 12.74 -0.08
N THR A 20 10.28 13.96 -0.51
CA THR A 20 10.08 15.10 0.39
C THR A 20 8.72 15.02 1.07
N SER A 21 7.68 14.71 0.31
CA SER A 21 6.31 14.63 0.81
C SER A 21 6.04 13.34 1.58
N LEU A 22 6.65 12.23 1.16
CA LEU A 22 6.52 10.93 1.79
C LEU A 22 7.90 10.25 1.91
N PRO A 23 8.58 10.41 3.05
CA PRO A 23 9.89 9.81 3.29
C PRO A 23 9.81 8.28 3.36
N VAL A 24 10.96 7.63 3.31
CA VAL A 24 11.08 6.19 3.55
C VAL A 24 10.45 5.82 4.89
N GLY A 25 9.64 4.77 4.89
CA GLY A 25 8.82 4.36 6.04
C GLY A 25 7.53 5.15 6.20
N GLY A 26 7.33 6.21 5.43
CA GLY A 26 6.12 7.01 5.46
C GLY A 26 4.91 6.29 4.91
N MET A 27 3.74 6.58 5.47
CA MET A 27 2.47 6.01 5.08
C MET A 27 1.48 7.11 4.71
N LEU A 28 0.92 7.03 3.52
CA LEU A 28 -0.10 7.92 3.01
C LEU A 28 -1.42 7.16 2.90
N PHE A 29 -2.47 7.69 3.53
CA PHE A 29 -3.83 7.19 3.38
C PHE A 29 -4.59 8.07 2.39
N VAL A 30 -5.35 7.44 1.52
CA VAL A 30 -6.19 8.11 0.52
C VAL A 30 -7.60 7.56 0.61
N ASN A 31 -8.56 8.45 0.88
CA ASN A 31 -9.97 8.10 0.93
C ASN A 31 -10.65 8.49 -0.38
N LEU A 32 -10.95 7.52 -1.22
CA LEU A 32 -11.70 7.69 -2.48
C LEU A 32 -13.18 7.33 -2.33
N THR A 33 -13.68 7.27 -1.10
CA THR A 33 -15.08 6.96 -0.81
C THR A 33 -15.88 8.22 -0.50
N SER A 34 -17.18 8.09 -0.45
CA SER A 34 -18.11 9.15 -0.01
C SER A 34 -18.22 9.29 1.51
N ARG A 35 -17.53 8.43 2.26
CA ARG A 35 -17.65 8.33 3.72
C ARG A 35 -16.46 8.93 4.45
N ARG A 36 -16.70 9.52 5.61
CA ARG A 36 -15.61 9.96 6.51
C ARG A 36 -15.05 8.76 7.26
N MET A 37 -13.73 8.65 7.29
CA MET A 37 -13.02 7.50 7.85
C MET A 37 -11.96 7.92 8.85
N ARG A 38 -11.61 6.97 9.73
CA ARG A 38 -10.44 7.05 10.59
C ARG A 38 -9.59 5.80 10.35
N CYS A 39 -8.32 6.00 9.99
CA CYS A 39 -7.34 4.94 9.85
C CYS A 39 -6.31 5.06 10.96
N SER A 40 -5.97 3.95 11.60
CA SER A 40 -4.94 3.93 12.64
C SER A 40 -3.93 2.82 12.43
N ILE A 41 -2.69 3.10 12.80
CA ILE A 41 -1.57 2.16 12.86
C ILE A 41 -1.03 2.19 14.27
N ASP A 42 -1.06 1.06 14.98
CA ASP A 42 -0.62 0.92 16.39
C ASP A 42 -1.20 2.01 17.31
N GLY A 43 -2.45 2.43 17.06
CA GLY A 43 -3.14 3.45 17.85
C GLY A 43 -2.95 4.90 17.39
N GLU A 44 -1.97 5.19 16.54
CA GLU A 44 -1.85 6.49 15.89
C GLU A 44 -2.85 6.60 14.75
N ALA A 45 -3.69 7.63 14.76
CA ALA A 45 -4.83 7.74 13.85
C ALA A 45 -4.80 9.01 13.00
N VAL A 46 -5.31 8.88 11.77
CA VAL A 46 -5.65 10.00 10.89
C VAL A 46 -7.13 9.91 10.51
N GLU A 47 -7.79 11.06 10.51
CA GLU A 47 -9.16 11.16 10.02
C GLU A 47 -9.15 11.72 8.59
N LEU A 48 -9.94 11.11 7.73
CA LEU A 48 -10.03 11.41 6.31
C LEU A 48 -11.46 11.74 5.94
N SER A 49 -11.67 12.92 5.41
CA SER A 49 -12.90 13.28 4.70
C SER A 49 -12.97 12.58 3.33
N PRO A 50 -14.13 12.54 2.67
CA PRO A 50 -14.20 12.10 1.28
C PRO A 50 -13.18 12.82 0.40
N ASP A 51 -12.56 12.09 -0.51
CA ASP A 51 -11.53 12.58 -1.45
C ASP A 51 -10.28 13.19 -0.79
N GLU A 52 -10.02 12.92 0.46
CA GLU A 52 -8.86 13.43 1.19
C GLU A 52 -7.70 12.42 1.21
N ALA A 53 -6.47 12.96 1.20
CA ALA A 53 -5.25 12.21 1.42
C ALA A 53 -4.49 12.81 2.61
N LYS A 54 -4.05 11.96 3.54
CA LYS A 54 -3.26 12.37 4.72
C LYS A 54 -2.14 11.40 4.99
N ARG A 55 -1.01 11.95 5.39
CA ARG A 55 0.13 11.18 5.87
C ARG A 55 -0.02 10.88 7.35
N LEU A 56 0.33 9.64 7.72
CA LEU A 56 0.55 9.33 9.13
C LEU A 56 1.79 10.10 9.62
N PRO A 57 1.74 10.76 10.80
CA PRO A 57 2.88 11.51 11.32
C PRO A 57 4.12 10.64 11.50
N THR A 58 3.97 9.44 12.06
CA THR A 58 5.08 8.51 12.29
C THR A 58 5.45 7.76 11.00
N ALA A 59 6.75 7.58 10.77
CA ALA A 59 7.30 6.75 9.72
C ALA A 59 7.85 5.43 10.29
N PHE A 60 7.83 4.38 9.47
CA PHE A 60 8.29 3.03 9.84
C PHE A 60 9.41 2.57 8.89
N PRO A 61 10.64 3.07 9.03
CA PRO A 61 11.73 2.78 8.08
C PRO A 61 12.26 1.34 8.19
N ALA A 62 12.08 0.69 9.35
CA ALA A 62 12.47 -0.69 9.58
C ALA A 62 11.32 -1.66 9.35
N ARG A 63 11.62 -2.92 9.08
CA ARG A 63 10.60 -3.97 9.03
C ARG A 63 9.88 -4.06 10.37
N ARG A 64 8.54 -4.03 10.33
CA ARG A 64 7.72 -4.04 11.53
C ARG A 64 6.38 -4.72 11.27
N ILE A 65 5.85 -5.37 12.30
CA ILE A 65 4.46 -5.83 12.35
C ILE A 65 3.66 -4.76 13.07
N VAL A 66 2.57 -4.33 12.47
CA VAL A 66 1.69 -3.27 13.00
C VAL A 66 0.24 -3.70 12.97
N ASN A 67 -0.57 -3.13 13.86
CA ASN A 67 -2.00 -3.30 13.86
C ASN A 67 -2.65 -2.12 13.12
N HIS A 68 -3.35 -2.44 12.04
CA HIS A 68 -4.15 -1.48 11.28
C HIS A 68 -5.63 -1.62 11.64
N ARG A 69 -6.27 -0.49 11.93
CA ARG A 69 -7.71 -0.43 12.18
C ARG A 69 -8.34 0.63 11.29
N LEU A 70 -9.49 0.28 10.74
CA LEU A 70 -10.33 1.17 9.95
C LEU A 70 -11.67 1.37 10.65
N GLU A 71 -12.09 2.61 10.80
CA GLU A 71 -13.36 3.00 11.38
C GLU A 71 -14.11 3.93 10.43
N LEU A 72 -15.42 3.80 10.42
CA LEU A 72 -16.35 4.64 9.65
C LEU A 72 -17.07 5.60 10.58
N LYS A 73 -17.25 6.85 10.15
CA LYS A 73 -18.11 7.80 10.85
C LYS A 73 -19.56 7.45 10.58
N THR A 74 -20.31 7.24 11.64
CA THR A 74 -21.77 7.03 11.63
C THR A 74 -22.47 8.14 12.41
N LYS A 75 -23.78 8.12 12.43
CA LYS A 75 -24.58 9.05 13.25
C LYS A 75 -24.26 8.91 14.73
N ASP A 76 -23.98 7.69 15.18
CA ASP A 76 -23.74 7.35 16.58
C ASP A 76 -22.25 7.42 16.98
N GLY A 77 -21.38 7.88 16.08
CA GLY A 77 -19.96 8.00 16.34
C GLY A 77 -19.10 7.18 15.37
N TRP A 78 -17.92 6.75 15.82
CA TRP A 78 -17.01 5.92 15.05
C TRP A 78 -17.34 4.44 15.23
N LYS A 79 -17.54 3.73 14.13
CA LYS A 79 -17.79 2.29 14.10
C LYS A 79 -16.63 1.58 13.42
N ALA A 80 -16.08 0.55 14.08
CA ALA A 80 -15.05 -0.29 13.49
C ALA A 80 -15.59 -1.02 12.26
N ASP A 81 -14.89 -0.90 11.14
CA ASP A 81 -15.15 -1.65 9.91
C ASP A 81 -14.25 -2.89 9.85
N SER A 82 -12.97 -2.70 10.16
CA SER A 82 -12.01 -3.79 10.13
C SER A 82 -10.79 -3.51 11.00
N SER A 83 -10.18 -4.61 11.43
CA SER A 83 -8.88 -4.61 12.09
C SER A 83 -8.04 -5.74 11.50
N THR A 84 -6.78 -5.45 11.18
CA THR A 84 -5.88 -6.43 10.59
C THR A 84 -4.44 -6.16 10.98
N THR A 85 -3.63 -7.19 10.96
CA THR A 85 -2.19 -7.09 11.17
C THR A 85 -1.49 -6.96 9.83
N LEU A 86 -0.58 -6.02 9.73
CA LEU A 86 0.22 -5.77 8.52
C LEU A 86 1.70 -5.98 8.82
N ILE A 87 2.41 -6.48 7.82
CA ILE A 87 3.86 -6.56 7.83
C ILE A 87 4.40 -5.45 6.94
N LEU A 88 4.99 -4.43 7.56
CA LEU A 88 5.64 -3.34 6.84
C LEU A 88 7.07 -3.75 6.52
N GLY A 89 7.44 -3.71 5.24
CA GLY A 89 8.81 -3.97 4.78
C GLY A 89 9.76 -2.82 5.13
N ALA A 90 11.03 -3.14 5.36
CA ALA A 90 12.05 -2.12 5.57
C ALA A 90 12.29 -1.27 4.30
N LYS A 91 12.66 0.00 4.50
CA LYS A 91 13.02 0.95 3.42
C LYS A 91 11.95 1.08 2.33
N ARG A 92 10.68 1.06 2.67
CA ARG A 92 9.55 1.20 1.74
C ARG A 92 8.69 2.39 2.11
N ARG A 93 7.97 2.92 1.14
CA ARG A 93 6.86 3.86 1.35
C ARG A 93 5.56 3.11 1.14
N PHE A 94 4.51 3.54 1.82
CA PHE A 94 3.24 2.83 1.84
C PHE A 94 2.12 3.77 1.41
N LEU A 95 1.29 3.29 0.50
CA LEU A 95 0.08 3.96 0.05
C LEU A 95 -1.12 3.08 0.36
N PHE A 96 -1.96 3.54 1.27
CA PHE A 96 -3.25 2.92 1.57
C PHE A 96 -4.35 3.62 0.81
N VAL A 97 -5.02 2.90 -0.08
CA VAL A 97 -6.15 3.41 -0.86
C VAL A 97 -7.43 2.75 -0.36
N LEU A 98 -8.39 3.59 0.02
CA LEU A 98 -9.73 3.20 0.44
C LEU A 98 -10.70 3.59 -0.67
N GLN A 99 -11.45 2.64 -1.17
CA GLN A 99 -12.39 2.84 -2.27
C GLN A 99 -13.68 2.06 -2.06
N GLU A 100 -14.73 2.48 -2.73
CA GLU A 100 -16.02 1.82 -2.76
C GLU A 100 -16.60 1.92 -4.18
N ASP A 101 -17.34 0.90 -4.60
CA ASP A 101 -18.03 0.94 -5.90
C ASP A 101 -19.32 1.78 -5.83
N SER A 102 -19.94 1.84 -4.65
CA SER A 102 -21.09 2.68 -4.32
C SER A 102 -21.14 2.93 -2.82
N PRO A 103 -21.91 3.94 -2.33
CA PRO A 103 -22.04 4.22 -0.90
C PRO A 103 -22.57 3.05 -0.05
N ARG A 104 -23.17 2.05 -0.67
CA ARG A 104 -23.70 0.84 -0.01
C ARG A 104 -22.81 -0.39 -0.20
N SER A 105 -21.78 -0.29 -1.02
CA SER A 105 -20.84 -1.38 -1.26
C SER A 105 -19.90 -1.57 -0.08
N PRO A 106 -19.37 -2.80 0.11
CA PRO A 106 -18.26 -3.04 1.01
C PRO A 106 -17.05 -2.18 0.61
N LEU A 107 -16.29 -1.77 1.62
CA LEU A 107 -15.04 -1.06 1.39
C LEU A 107 -14.00 -1.99 0.77
N ARG A 108 -13.33 -1.50 -0.27
CA ARG A 108 -12.13 -2.11 -0.83
C ARG A 108 -10.91 -1.38 -0.32
N ARG A 109 -9.88 -2.13 -0.03
CA ARG A 109 -8.60 -1.61 0.45
C ARG A 109 -7.48 -2.12 -0.44
N ALA A 110 -6.60 -1.24 -0.81
CA ALA A 110 -5.37 -1.59 -1.50
C ALA A 110 -4.19 -1.00 -0.74
N LEU A 111 -3.19 -1.83 -0.45
CA LEU A 111 -1.90 -1.38 0.05
C LEU A 111 -0.90 -1.48 -1.10
N VAL A 112 -0.41 -0.34 -1.53
CA VAL A 112 0.67 -0.26 -2.52
C VAL A 112 1.96 0.07 -1.79
N THR A 113 2.99 -0.72 -2.03
CA THR A 113 4.32 -0.49 -1.49
C THR A 113 5.27 -0.07 -2.60
N ASP A 114 6.01 0.99 -2.33
CA ASP A 114 7.08 1.43 -3.18
C ASP A 114 8.39 0.74 -2.78
N PHE A 115 9.12 0.27 -3.78
CA PHE A 115 10.44 -0.31 -3.58
C PHE A 115 11.47 0.82 -3.51
N ASP A 116 12.50 0.61 -2.68
CA ASP A 116 13.67 1.47 -2.64
C ASP A 116 14.27 1.57 -4.07
N PRO A 117 14.28 2.76 -4.69
CA PRO A 117 14.82 2.92 -6.02
C PRO A 117 16.31 2.57 -6.10
N GLU A 118 17.08 2.71 -5.02
CA GLU A 118 18.49 2.31 -4.98
C GLU A 118 18.64 0.79 -5.06
N ARG A 119 17.69 0.04 -4.56
CA ARG A 119 17.71 -1.43 -4.61
C ARG A 119 17.41 -1.98 -6.01
N ASN A 120 16.63 -1.26 -6.80
CA ASN A 120 16.32 -1.63 -8.18
C ASN A 120 17.44 -1.30 -9.16
N LEU A 121 18.42 -0.50 -8.73
CA LEU A 121 19.62 -0.16 -9.52
C LEU A 121 20.83 -1.06 -9.20
N ALA A 122 20.75 -1.91 -8.17
CA ALA A 122 21.77 -2.91 -7.93
C ALA A 122 21.78 -3.88 -9.13
N PRO A 123 22.94 -4.09 -9.79
CA PRO A 123 23.05 -5.08 -10.84
C PRO A 123 22.54 -6.42 -10.32
N LEU A 124 21.67 -7.07 -11.07
CA LEU A 124 21.31 -8.45 -10.79
C LEU A 124 22.63 -9.25 -10.82
N GLU A 125 23.04 -9.78 -9.67
CA GLU A 125 24.17 -10.72 -9.66
C GLU A 125 23.80 -11.84 -10.65
N PRO A 126 24.68 -12.14 -11.62
CA PRO A 126 24.42 -13.20 -12.56
C PRO A 126 24.21 -14.49 -11.76
N VAL A 127 23.03 -15.07 -11.90
CA VAL A 127 22.72 -16.38 -11.32
C VAL A 127 23.79 -17.34 -11.86
N PRO A 128 24.58 -18.00 -11.01
CA PRO A 128 25.57 -18.96 -11.49
C PRO A 128 24.82 -20.03 -12.28
N VAL A 129 25.05 -20.04 -13.59
CA VAL A 129 24.52 -21.09 -14.46
C VAL A 129 25.20 -22.37 -14.02
N LYS A 130 24.44 -23.25 -13.36
CA LYS A 130 24.90 -24.58 -13.06
C LYS A 130 25.24 -25.23 -14.39
N ALA A 131 26.54 -25.55 -14.60
CA ALA A 131 26.97 -26.25 -15.81
C ALA A 131 26.10 -27.53 -15.94
N GLU A 132 25.40 -27.66 -17.06
CA GLU A 132 24.70 -28.90 -17.38
C GLU A 132 25.77 -30.03 -17.40
N PRO A 133 25.47 -31.16 -16.77
CA PRO A 133 26.36 -32.32 -16.87
C PRO A 133 26.47 -32.71 -18.36
N PRO A 134 27.68 -33.09 -18.82
CA PRO A 134 27.90 -33.50 -20.21
C PRO A 134 26.90 -34.61 -20.57
N LEU A 135 26.30 -34.49 -21.74
CA LEU A 135 25.41 -35.52 -22.28
C LEU A 135 26.17 -36.86 -22.33
N PRO A 136 25.54 -37.98 -21.96
CA PRO A 136 26.19 -39.28 -22.08
C PRO A 136 26.52 -39.56 -23.53
N ASP A 137 27.72 -40.13 -23.76
CA ASP A 137 28.18 -40.52 -25.08
C ASP A 137 27.16 -41.44 -25.77
N PRO A 138 26.93 -41.27 -27.08
CA PRO A 138 26.07 -42.17 -27.82
C PRO A 138 26.60 -43.59 -27.78
N PRO A 139 25.70 -44.60 -27.68
CA PRO A 139 26.14 -45.99 -27.61
C PRO A 139 27.01 -46.34 -28.80
N ALA A 140 28.15 -46.98 -28.55
CA ALA A 140 29.03 -47.46 -29.56
C ALA A 140 28.30 -48.45 -30.49
N LYS A 141 28.43 -48.30 -31.81
CA LYS A 141 27.88 -49.20 -32.80
C LYS A 141 28.62 -50.54 -32.82
#